data_c83dc3a98ec2b43e144a64a1c88d18bb
#
_entry.id   c83dc3a98ec2b43e144a64a1c88d18bb
#
_cell.length_a   1.000
_cell.length_b   1.000
_cell.length_c   1.000
_cell.angle_alpha   90.00
_cell.angle_beta   90.00
_cell.angle_gamma   90.00
#
_symmetry.space_group_name_H-M   'P 1'
#
loop_
_entity.id
_entity.type
_entity.pdbx_description
1 polymer ?
#
loop_
_entity_poly.entity_id
_entity_poly.type
_entity_poly.pdbx_seq_one_letter_code
_entity_poly.pdbx_strand_id
1 'polypeptide(L)'
;GYAVPELYGNFIKTLREKIPNSDKAIWSVHCHNDLGMAVANSLSGVKIGGARQIECTINGLGERAGNCSLEEAVMAIKTRKDYFGLEVGIDTQHIVAASRMVSQITGFVVQPNKAVVGANAFAHASGIHQDGVLKARDTYEIMRAEDVGWSANKIVLGKLSGRNAFKQ
;
A
#
# COMPACT_ATOMS: atom_id res chain seq x y z
N GLY A 1 16.24 -2.63 6.42
CA GLY A 1 16.22 -1.17 6.28
C GLY A 1 17.27 -0.61 5.31
N TYR A 2 18.36 -1.36 5.03
CA TYR A 2 19.46 -0.88 4.18
C TYR A 2 19.33 -1.29 2.70
N ALA A 3 18.69 -2.42 2.44
CA ALA A 3 18.57 -2.97 1.09
C ALA A 3 17.69 -2.10 0.18
N VAL A 4 18.01 -2.10 -1.12
CA VAL A 4 17.17 -1.53 -2.18
C VAL A 4 16.42 -2.62 -2.93
N PRO A 5 15.26 -2.34 -3.56
CA PRO A 5 14.33 -3.38 -4.03
C PRO A 5 14.94 -4.39 -5.00
N GLU A 6 15.65 -3.91 -6.02
CA GLU A 6 16.23 -4.81 -7.04
C GLU A 6 17.28 -5.75 -6.45
N LEU A 7 18.18 -5.22 -5.64
CA LEU A 7 19.22 -6.03 -4.98
C LEU A 7 18.60 -7.05 -4.03
N TYR A 8 17.58 -6.66 -3.27
CA TYR A 8 16.90 -7.54 -2.33
C TYR A 8 16.17 -8.68 -3.05
N GLY A 9 15.40 -8.37 -4.08
CA GLY A 9 14.70 -9.37 -4.87
C GLY A 9 15.64 -10.38 -5.51
N ASN A 10 16.74 -9.90 -6.12
CA ASN A 10 17.77 -10.75 -6.72
C ASN A 10 18.50 -11.60 -5.68
N PHE A 11 18.74 -11.07 -4.49
CA PHE A 11 19.34 -11.83 -3.40
C PHE A 11 18.45 -13.01 -2.98
N ILE A 12 17.16 -12.79 -2.76
CA ILE A 12 16.20 -13.86 -2.43
C ILE A 12 16.13 -14.89 -3.56
N LYS A 13 16.06 -14.44 -4.82
CA LYS A 13 16.08 -15.32 -6.00
C LYS A 13 17.31 -16.23 -6.00
N THR A 14 18.50 -15.61 -5.81
CA THR A 14 19.78 -16.34 -5.79
C THR A 14 19.81 -17.40 -4.69
N LEU A 15 19.31 -17.08 -3.49
CA LEU A 15 19.23 -18.05 -2.39
C LEU A 15 18.34 -19.22 -2.75
N ARG A 16 17.13 -18.94 -3.28
CA ARG A 16 16.19 -19.99 -3.69
C ARG A 16 16.75 -20.91 -4.79
N GLU A 17 17.53 -20.37 -5.71
CA GLU A 17 18.16 -21.16 -6.77
C GLU A 17 19.34 -22.00 -6.27
N LYS A 18 20.08 -21.52 -5.27
CA LYS A 18 21.28 -22.19 -4.76
C LYS A 18 21.05 -23.16 -3.62
N ILE A 19 19.99 -22.95 -2.82
CA ILE A 19 19.73 -23.81 -1.67
C ILE A 19 18.99 -25.07 -2.11
N PRO A 20 19.56 -26.26 -1.89
CA PRO A 20 18.87 -27.51 -2.20
C PRO A 20 17.54 -27.64 -1.47
N ASN A 21 16.53 -28.16 -2.14
CA ASN A 21 15.17 -28.33 -1.61
C ASN A 21 14.46 -27.04 -1.20
N SER A 22 14.88 -25.87 -1.71
CA SER A 22 14.25 -24.58 -1.42
C SER A 22 12.78 -24.51 -1.87
N ASP A 23 12.43 -25.32 -2.87
CA ASP A 23 11.08 -25.51 -3.41
C ASP A 23 10.12 -26.16 -2.43
N LYS A 24 10.63 -26.89 -1.44
CA LYS A 24 9.84 -27.54 -0.37
C LYS A 24 9.42 -26.59 0.77
N ALA A 25 9.91 -25.36 0.77
CA ALA A 25 9.60 -24.35 1.78
C ALA A 25 8.83 -23.16 1.20
N ILE A 26 7.94 -22.58 1.99
CA ILE A 26 7.35 -21.27 1.71
C ILE A 26 8.34 -20.21 2.19
N TRP A 27 8.85 -19.42 1.24
CA TRP A 27 9.75 -18.31 1.54
C TRP A 27 8.96 -17.09 2.01
N SER A 28 9.33 -16.57 3.17
CA SER A 28 8.81 -15.36 3.77
C SER A 28 9.84 -14.23 3.69
N VAL A 29 9.37 -13.01 3.49
CA VAL A 29 10.21 -11.81 3.50
C VAL A 29 9.77 -10.85 4.59
N HIS A 30 10.75 -10.27 5.29
CA HIS A 30 10.56 -9.30 6.36
C HIS A 30 11.45 -8.09 6.12
N CYS A 31 10.85 -6.91 6.02
CA CYS A 31 11.57 -5.69 5.68
C CYS A 31 11.24 -4.55 6.64
N HIS A 32 12.30 -3.85 7.09
CA HIS A 32 12.21 -2.62 7.88
C HIS A 32 12.22 -1.37 6.98
N ASN A 33 11.70 -0.27 7.49
CA ASN A 33 11.36 0.93 6.71
C ASN A 33 12.30 2.11 6.92
N ASP A 34 13.54 1.87 7.36
CA ASP A 34 14.51 2.94 7.70
C ASP A 34 14.74 3.94 6.55
N LEU A 35 14.73 3.47 5.32
CA LEU A 35 14.88 4.31 4.11
C LEU A 35 13.56 4.46 3.33
N GLY A 36 12.41 4.13 3.94
CA GLY A 36 11.11 4.21 3.27
C GLY A 36 10.87 3.15 2.21
N MET A 37 11.64 2.04 2.21
CA MET A 37 11.59 1.04 1.13
C MET A 37 11.06 -0.33 1.58
N ALA A 38 10.49 -0.46 2.78
CA ALA A 38 10.04 -1.76 3.29
C ALA A 38 9.01 -2.43 2.38
N VAL A 39 8.01 -1.68 1.91
CA VAL A 39 6.98 -2.20 0.99
C VAL A 39 7.59 -2.56 -0.35
N ALA A 40 8.40 -1.68 -0.93
CA ALA A 40 9.05 -1.91 -2.22
C ALA A 40 9.98 -3.13 -2.17
N ASN A 41 10.77 -3.29 -1.10
CA ASN A 41 11.61 -4.46 -0.90
C ASN A 41 10.78 -5.75 -0.76
N SER A 42 9.71 -5.73 0.03
CA SER A 42 8.83 -6.88 0.22
C SER A 42 8.17 -7.31 -1.10
N LEU A 43 7.67 -6.34 -1.89
CA LEU A 43 7.10 -6.60 -3.20
C LEU A 43 8.14 -7.14 -4.21
N SER A 44 9.38 -6.64 -4.14
CA SER A 44 10.49 -7.17 -4.94
C SER A 44 10.88 -8.60 -4.53
N GLY A 45 10.91 -8.88 -3.22
CA GLY A 45 11.10 -10.23 -2.69
C GLY A 45 10.06 -11.22 -3.19
N VAL A 46 8.82 -10.77 -3.37
CA VAL A 46 7.74 -11.58 -3.95
C VAL A 46 7.87 -11.70 -5.47
N LYS A 47 8.01 -10.59 -6.19
CA LYS A 47 7.97 -10.58 -7.66
C LYS A 47 9.23 -11.14 -8.29
N ILE A 48 10.40 -10.71 -7.84
CA ILE A 48 11.71 -11.16 -8.35
C ILE A 48 12.19 -12.37 -7.56
N GLY A 49 12.16 -12.28 -6.24
CA GLY A 49 12.63 -13.32 -5.34
C GLY A 49 11.77 -14.57 -5.30
N GLY A 50 10.50 -14.47 -5.66
CA GLY A 50 9.57 -15.60 -5.67
C GLY A 50 9.06 -16.01 -4.29
N ALA A 51 9.22 -15.18 -3.26
CA ALA A 51 8.59 -15.39 -1.96
C ALA A 51 7.06 -15.41 -2.08
N ARG A 52 6.40 -16.12 -1.18
CA ARG A 52 4.94 -16.25 -1.14
C ARG A 52 4.33 -15.82 0.19
N GLN A 53 5.14 -15.33 1.09
CA GLN A 53 4.72 -14.75 2.36
C GLN A 53 5.42 -13.42 2.56
N ILE A 54 4.68 -12.39 3.02
CA ILE A 54 5.20 -11.10 3.45
C ILE A 54 4.86 -10.94 4.93
N GLU A 55 5.88 -10.72 5.75
CA GLU A 55 5.70 -10.31 7.13
C GLU A 55 5.56 -8.79 7.15
N CYS A 56 4.42 -8.32 7.61
CA CYS A 56 4.04 -6.92 7.58
C CYS A 56 3.20 -6.55 8.81
N THR A 57 2.99 -5.28 9.02
CA THR A 57 2.19 -4.77 10.15
C THR A 57 1.17 -3.75 9.68
N ILE A 58 0.03 -3.67 10.36
CA ILE A 58 -0.96 -2.63 10.12
C ILE A 58 -0.32 -1.27 10.43
N ASN A 59 -0.50 -0.30 9.54
CA ASN A 59 0.11 1.03 9.59
C ASN A 59 1.65 1.03 9.52
N GLY A 60 2.27 -0.09 9.19
CA GLY A 60 3.72 -0.22 9.16
C GLY A 60 4.37 -0.13 10.54
N LEU A 61 3.64 -0.37 11.62
CA LEU A 61 4.19 -0.31 12.98
C LEU A 61 5.37 -1.26 13.15
N GLY A 62 6.40 -0.82 13.86
CA GLY A 62 7.58 -1.61 14.16
C GLY A 62 8.71 -0.77 14.73
N GLU A 63 9.85 -1.39 14.95
CA GLU A 63 11.04 -0.72 15.45
C GLU A 63 11.54 0.38 14.50
N ARG A 64 12.12 1.42 15.05
CA ARG A 64 12.74 2.57 14.35
C ARG A 64 11.72 3.26 13.44
N ALA A 65 11.85 3.15 12.10
CA ALA A 65 10.94 3.74 11.12
C ALA A 65 9.76 2.80 10.75
N GLY A 66 9.67 1.63 11.40
CA GLY A 66 8.61 0.66 11.19
C GLY A 66 8.96 -0.48 10.24
N ASN A 67 7.95 -1.25 9.91
CA ASN A 67 7.99 -2.44 9.04
C ASN A 67 7.28 -2.19 7.71
N CYS A 68 7.23 -3.21 6.88
CA CYS A 68 6.36 -3.23 5.71
C CYS A 68 4.90 -2.99 6.12
N SER A 69 4.25 -2.04 5.49
CA SER A 69 2.86 -1.68 5.75
C SER A 69 1.92 -2.68 5.05
N LEU A 70 1.05 -3.37 5.82
CA LEU A 70 0.13 -4.37 5.31
C LEU A 70 -0.78 -3.79 4.22
N GLU A 71 -1.43 -2.68 4.51
CA GLU A 71 -2.37 -2.02 3.61
C GLU A 71 -1.73 -1.64 2.27
N GLU A 72 -0.50 -1.18 2.29
CA GLU A 72 0.23 -0.79 1.08
C GLU A 72 0.65 -2.01 0.26
N ALA A 73 1.20 -3.04 0.89
CA ALA A 73 1.62 -4.26 0.21
C ALA A 73 0.42 -5.00 -0.41
N VAL A 74 -0.68 -5.13 0.33
CA VAL A 74 -1.91 -5.78 -0.12
C VAL A 74 -2.53 -5.04 -1.29
N MET A 75 -2.68 -3.71 -1.18
CA MET A 75 -3.31 -2.92 -2.23
C MET A 75 -2.43 -2.80 -3.48
N ALA A 76 -1.11 -2.79 -3.33
CA ALA A 76 -0.20 -2.84 -4.48
C ALA A 76 -0.39 -4.13 -5.29
N ILE A 77 -0.43 -5.29 -4.64
CA ILE A 77 -0.63 -6.58 -5.32
C ILE A 77 -2.03 -6.65 -5.95
N LYS A 78 -3.06 -6.22 -5.23
CA LYS A 78 -4.45 -6.27 -5.69
C LYS A 78 -4.71 -5.33 -6.87
N THR A 79 -4.20 -4.10 -6.79
CA THR A 79 -4.36 -3.07 -7.83
C THR A 79 -3.54 -3.39 -9.08
N ARG A 80 -2.33 -3.93 -8.90
CA ARG A 80 -1.42 -4.29 -9.99
C ARG A 80 -1.36 -5.80 -10.21
N LYS A 81 -2.54 -6.45 -10.19
CA LYS A 81 -2.67 -7.89 -10.50
C LYS A 81 -2.09 -8.23 -11.90
N ASP A 82 -2.25 -7.30 -12.84
CA ASP A 82 -1.65 -7.38 -14.18
C ASP A 82 -0.13 -7.60 -14.14
N TYR A 83 0.55 -6.90 -13.25
CA TYR A 83 2.00 -6.98 -13.09
C TYR A 83 2.44 -8.14 -12.18
N PHE A 84 1.81 -8.30 -11.03
CA PHE A 84 2.22 -9.31 -10.05
C PHE A 84 1.81 -10.73 -10.45
N GLY A 85 0.66 -10.90 -11.07
CA GLY A 85 0.09 -12.22 -11.39
C GLY A 85 -0.25 -13.03 -10.14
N LEU A 86 -0.55 -12.37 -9.04
CA LEU A 86 -0.80 -12.96 -7.72
C LEU A 86 -2.13 -12.49 -7.15
N GLU A 87 -2.64 -13.24 -6.20
CA GLU A 87 -3.84 -12.91 -5.44
C GLU A 87 -3.52 -12.81 -3.96
N VAL A 88 -4.33 -12.02 -3.25
CA VAL A 88 -4.28 -11.84 -1.81
C VAL A 88 -5.65 -12.15 -1.24
N GLY A 89 -5.72 -13.06 -0.25
CA GLY A 89 -6.96 -13.50 0.38
C GLY A 89 -7.51 -12.57 1.46
N ILE A 90 -6.94 -11.36 1.62
CA ILE A 90 -7.38 -10.40 2.63
C ILE A 90 -8.62 -9.66 2.15
N ASP A 91 -9.64 -9.58 3.01
CA ASP A 91 -10.79 -8.70 2.78
C ASP A 91 -10.38 -7.24 3.02
N THR A 92 -10.14 -6.54 1.92
CA THR A 92 -9.60 -5.19 1.94
C THR A 92 -10.59 -4.15 2.47
N GLN A 93 -11.90 -4.41 2.47
CA GLN A 93 -12.91 -3.50 3.01
C GLN A 93 -12.76 -3.25 4.52
N HIS A 94 -12.00 -4.08 5.23
CA HIS A 94 -11.69 -3.92 6.65
C HIS A 94 -10.39 -3.16 6.94
N ILE A 95 -9.61 -2.80 5.93
CA ILE A 95 -8.28 -2.18 6.10
C ILE A 95 -8.36 -0.88 6.90
N VAL A 96 -9.24 0.05 6.51
CA VAL A 96 -9.35 1.36 7.20
C VAL A 96 -9.84 1.19 8.63
N ALA A 97 -10.79 0.28 8.87
CA ALA A 97 -11.28 0.01 10.23
C ALA A 97 -10.17 -0.57 11.12
N ALA A 98 -9.41 -1.53 10.61
CA ALA A 98 -8.26 -2.12 11.32
C ALA A 98 -7.17 -1.08 11.59
N SER A 99 -6.84 -0.23 10.60
CA SER A 99 -5.87 0.86 10.76
C SER A 99 -6.27 1.83 11.87
N ARG A 100 -7.55 2.24 11.91
CA ARG A 100 -8.08 3.13 12.96
C ARG A 100 -8.04 2.47 14.34
N MET A 101 -8.43 1.22 14.44
CA MET A 101 -8.40 0.47 15.68
C MET A 101 -6.98 0.38 16.24
N VAL A 102 -6.01 0.01 15.42
CA VAL A 102 -4.60 -0.06 15.83
C VAL A 102 -4.08 1.30 16.27
N SER A 103 -4.41 2.37 15.54
CA SER A 103 -4.03 3.74 15.89
C SER A 103 -4.62 4.16 17.26
N GLN A 104 -5.88 3.83 17.53
CA GLN A 104 -6.54 4.13 18.80
C GLN A 104 -5.93 3.36 19.98
N ILE A 105 -5.65 2.07 19.79
CA ILE A 105 -5.09 1.20 20.86
C ILE A 105 -3.65 1.59 21.19
N THR A 106 -2.84 1.89 20.17
CA THR A 106 -1.40 2.13 20.34
C THR A 106 -1.06 3.60 20.60
N GLY A 107 -1.97 4.53 20.29
CA GLY A 107 -1.71 5.96 20.32
C GLY A 107 -0.87 6.49 19.15
N PHE A 108 -0.40 5.64 18.24
CA PHE A 108 0.33 6.07 17.04
C PHE A 108 -0.63 6.59 15.99
N VAL A 109 -0.59 7.90 15.74
CA VAL A 109 -1.48 8.55 14.78
C VAL A 109 -0.99 8.30 13.35
N VAL A 110 -1.92 7.90 12.48
CA VAL A 110 -1.65 7.76 11.05
C VAL A 110 -1.49 9.13 10.41
N GLN A 111 -0.42 9.32 9.64
CA GLN A 111 -0.22 10.57 8.90
C GLN A 111 -1.36 10.79 7.89
N PRO A 112 -1.89 12.03 7.76
CA PRO A 112 -3.00 12.31 6.85
C PRO A 112 -2.74 11.92 5.39
N ASN A 113 -1.50 12.00 4.93
CA ASN A 113 -1.08 11.64 3.57
C ASN A 113 -0.55 10.21 3.43
N LYS A 114 -0.71 9.36 4.47
CA LYS A 114 -0.32 7.95 4.35
C LYS A 114 -1.13 7.25 3.26
N ALA A 115 -0.45 6.48 2.43
CA ALA A 115 -1.11 5.70 1.38
C ALA A 115 -2.23 4.81 1.96
N VAL A 116 -3.31 4.66 1.23
CA VAL A 116 -4.46 3.80 1.51
C VAL A 116 -5.30 4.24 2.71
N VAL A 117 -4.72 4.46 3.88
CA VAL A 117 -5.44 4.66 5.16
C VAL A 117 -5.38 6.08 5.70
N GLY A 118 -4.55 6.95 5.15
CA GLY A 118 -4.48 8.36 5.53
C GLY A 118 -5.77 9.12 5.20
N ALA A 119 -6.14 10.11 6.01
CA ALA A 119 -7.37 10.88 5.82
C ALA A 119 -7.44 11.61 4.46
N ASN A 120 -6.29 11.88 3.84
CA ASN A 120 -6.19 12.53 2.53
C ASN A 120 -5.95 11.56 1.38
N ALA A 121 -5.88 10.23 1.64
CA ALA A 121 -5.51 9.24 0.62
C ALA A 121 -6.45 9.26 -0.61
N PHE A 122 -7.71 9.65 -0.42
CA PHE A 122 -8.73 9.76 -1.47
C PHE A 122 -9.29 11.19 -1.60
N ALA A 123 -8.51 12.21 -1.18
CA ALA A 123 -8.91 13.60 -1.26
C ALA A 123 -8.33 14.28 -2.50
N HIS A 124 -9.15 14.97 -3.26
CA HIS A 124 -8.76 15.74 -4.45
C HIS A 124 -8.98 17.23 -4.20
N ALA A 125 -7.91 18.02 -4.22
CA ALA A 125 -7.96 19.47 -4.00
C ALA A 125 -7.73 20.29 -5.29
N SER A 126 -7.06 19.72 -6.29
CA SER A 126 -6.81 20.39 -7.57
C SER A 126 -8.07 20.44 -8.45
N GLY A 127 -8.38 21.61 -9.04
CA GLY A 127 -9.54 21.78 -9.89
C GLY A 127 -9.57 20.85 -11.11
N ILE A 128 -8.41 20.54 -11.70
CA ILE A 128 -8.30 19.59 -12.83
C ILE A 128 -8.60 18.16 -12.34
N HIS A 129 -8.07 17.76 -11.17
CA HIS A 129 -8.34 16.43 -10.60
C HIS A 129 -9.80 16.29 -10.18
N GLN A 130 -10.38 17.35 -9.58
CA GLN A 130 -11.79 17.37 -9.20
C GLN A 130 -12.71 17.22 -10.41
N ASP A 131 -12.45 17.98 -11.49
CA ASP A 131 -13.21 17.87 -12.74
C ASP A 131 -13.06 16.49 -13.40
N GLY A 132 -11.85 15.91 -13.38
CA GLY A 132 -11.58 14.57 -13.89
C GLY A 132 -12.34 13.49 -13.14
N VAL A 133 -12.33 13.51 -11.80
CA VAL A 133 -13.08 12.56 -10.96
C VAL A 133 -14.60 12.70 -11.17
N LEU A 134 -15.10 13.92 -11.36
CA LEU A 134 -16.53 14.16 -11.63
C LEU A 134 -16.97 13.62 -12.99
N LYS A 135 -16.08 13.62 -13.99
CA LYS A 135 -16.37 13.13 -15.34
C LYS A 135 -16.13 11.63 -15.50
N ALA A 136 -15.03 11.13 -14.96
CA ALA A 136 -14.65 9.71 -15.00
C ALA A 136 -13.71 9.40 -13.83
N ARG A 137 -14.18 8.68 -12.83
CA ARG A 137 -13.41 8.33 -11.61
C ARG A 137 -12.09 7.65 -11.94
N ASP A 138 -12.09 6.75 -12.90
CA ASP A 138 -10.91 5.97 -13.32
C ASP A 138 -9.76 6.83 -13.87
N THR A 139 -10.01 8.10 -14.17
CA THR A 139 -8.98 9.02 -14.70
C THR A 139 -7.89 9.35 -13.67
N TYR A 140 -8.24 9.42 -12.37
CA TYR A 140 -7.35 9.83 -11.29
C TYR A 140 -7.36 8.88 -10.08
N GLU A 141 -8.21 7.85 -10.09
CA GLU A 141 -8.34 6.90 -9.02
C GLU A 141 -7.79 5.54 -9.46
N ILE A 142 -6.64 5.14 -8.91
CA ILE A 142 -6.04 3.82 -9.15
C ILE A 142 -6.72 2.71 -8.35
N MET A 143 -7.46 3.07 -7.30
CA MET A 143 -8.29 2.22 -6.46
C MET A 143 -9.45 3.05 -5.92
N ARG A 144 -10.58 2.43 -5.61
CA ARG A 144 -11.74 3.13 -5.05
C ARG A 144 -11.67 3.16 -3.54
N ALA A 145 -12.18 4.25 -2.95
CA ALA A 145 -12.20 4.42 -1.49
C ALA A 145 -12.93 3.27 -0.79
N GLU A 146 -14.03 2.81 -1.38
CA GLU A 146 -14.87 1.73 -0.87
C GLU A 146 -14.14 0.39 -0.81
N ASP A 147 -13.17 0.16 -1.71
CA ASP A 147 -12.40 -1.09 -1.76
C ASP A 147 -11.53 -1.31 -0.51
N VAL A 148 -11.26 -0.25 0.24
CA VAL A 148 -10.47 -0.29 1.48
C VAL A 148 -11.24 0.10 2.74
N GLY A 149 -12.55 0.36 2.59
CA GLY A 149 -13.45 0.66 3.71
C GLY A 149 -13.63 2.15 4.04
N TRP A 150 -13.23 3.06 3.14
CA TRP A 150 -13.67 4.45 3.20
C TRP A 150 -15.10 4.58 2.65
N SER A 151 -15.93 5.45 3.26
CA SER A 151 -17.34 5.61 2.85
C SER A 151 -17.51 6.30 1.50
N ALA A 152 -16.64 7.25 1.16
CA ALA A 152 -16.62 7.97 -0.11
C ALA A 152 -15.32 8.79 -0.24
N ASN A 153 -15.04 9.23 -1.47
CA ASN A 153 -13.98 10.19 -1.74
C ASN A 153 -14.38 11.58 -1.25
N LYS A 154 -13.40 12.34 -0.74
CA LYS A 154 -13.59 13.73 -0.32
C LYS A 154 -13.12 14.69 -1.42
N ILE A 155 -14.01 15.55 -1.87
CA ILE A 155 -13.64 16.77 -2.60
C ILE A 155 -13.35 17.84 -1.56
N VAL A 156 -12.09 18.28 -1.50
CA VAL A 156 -11.66 19.33 -0.57
C VAL A 156 -11.67 20.65 -1.31
N LEU A 157 -12.57 21.55 -0.93
CA LEU A 157 -12.61 22.89 -1.49
C LEU A 157 -11.47 23.75 -0.93
N GLY A 158 -10.74 24.41 -1.83
CA GLY A 158 -9.62 25.28 -1.49
C GLY A 158 -9.29 26.25 -2.60
N LYS A 159 -8.24 27.05 -2.44
CA LYS A 159 -7.84 28.08 -3.43
C LYS A 159 -7.54 27.54 -4.84
N LEU A 160 -7.30 26.25 -4.98
CA LEU A 160 -7.04 25.60 -6.27
C LEU A 160 -8.26 24.87 -6.84
N SER A 161 -9.41 24.93 -6.17
CA SER A 161 -10.64 24.28 -6.63
C SER A 161 -11.22 25.00 -7.84
N GLY A 162 -11.67 24.21 -8.83
CA GLY A 162 -12.33 24.74 -10.02
C GLY A 162 -13.81 25.04 -9.78
N ARG A 163 -14.43 25.83 -10.68
CA ARG A 163 -15.85 26.23 -10.62
C ARG A 163 -16.80 25.04 -10.46
N ASN A 164 -16.51 23.90 -11.08
CA ASN A 164 -17.37 22.71 -11.04
C ASN A 164 -17.42 22.06 -9.65
N ALA A 165 -16.34 22.14 -8.87
CA ALA A 165 -16.30 21.62 -7.50
C ALA A 165 -17.15 22.45 -6.51
N PHE A 166 -17.44 23.74 -6.83
CA PHE A 166 -18.30 24.60 -6.00
C PHE A 166 -19.79 24.46 -6.31
N LYS A 167 -20.17 23.72 -7.35
CA LYS A 167 -21.57 23.54 -7.73
C LYS A 167 -22.22 22.28 -7.13
N GLN A 168 -21.45 21.48 -6.45
CA GLN A 168 -21.88 20.32 -5.68
C GLN A 168 -21.96 20.63 -4.18
#